data_538d8bf32c72a0c83a9546942ef2afc3
#
_entry.id   538d8bf32c72a0c83a9546942ef2afc3
#
_cell.length_a   1.000
_cell.length_b   1.000
_cell.length_c   1.000
_cell.angle_alpha   90.00
_cell.angle_beta   90.00
_cell.angle_gamma   90.00
#
_symmetry.space_group_name_H-M   'P 1'
#
loop_
_entity.id
_entity.type
_entity.pdbx_description
1 polymer ?
#
loop_
_entity_poly.entity_id
_entity_poly.type
_entity_poly.pdbx_seq_one_letter_code
_entity_poly.pdbx_strand_id
1 'polypeptide(L)'
;MARIAVIGAGMGAMATAARLAVAGHRVTVYERSATYGGAVGRYEREGFAFDTGPGLLHLPAVYRDLFVKTGKRPLEQSVDMVQVNPAVRHVLPDYSIDVTLPGASHGGVAAALDQAFGPGAGSRWNDVLGRARDVWDATRRPLLEEPLRADREALGTDPYPALRKSGLLRRRTPTLKEIADRELGGALGELLTGLVAEYGLDPWSAPGSATVLPYMEQTFGSWYVRGGMRALATAVYERCLERKVDFVFGAEVREVRAADGRAAGLLLADGTEVAADSVVCGIDPRQLPAGSVPWPEDAVPARGGLAGTSRFTLFLALRGARPPGTAHRTRLYSRGTSPDLTVLRPDDPATRPDEDHEAVTVQARCAPHGVIDWSEPSVSRPHAERLLEAAALVVPDLQERLLWHEVRTPVDVAEATGAVAGSVPLPALAGAGGRLLYPANATALPGLYLAGGWAHPGGGLPHAGMTGALVAGLIVEGADFRGSQ
;
A
#
# COMPACT_ATOMS: atom_id res chain seq x y z
N MET A 1 -9.89 -8.10 30.97
CA MET A 1 -10.03 -6.73 30.43
C MET A 1 -8.72 -6.02 30.71
N ALA A 2 -7.95 -5.70 29.66
CA ALA A 2 -6.65 -5.03 29.76
C ALA A 2 -6.74 -3.60 29.20
N ARG A 3 -5.82 -2.73 29.64
CA ARG A 3 -5.62 -1.38 29.09
C ARG A 3 -4.59 -1.52 27.96
N ILE A 4 -4.97 -1.10 26.77
CA ILE A 4 -4.11 -1.19 25.59
C ILE A 4 -3.87 0.20 25.03
N ALA A 5 -2.60 0.58 24.95
CA ALA A 5 -2.17 1.83 24.31
C ALA A 5 -1.76 1.54 22.86
N VAL A 6 -2.34 2.27 21.92
CA VAL A 6 -2.04 2.15 20.48
C VAL A 6 -1.33 3.42 20.03
N ILE A 7 -0.17 3.29 19.40
CA ILE A 7 0.64 4.39 18.87
C ILE A 7 0.27 4.62 17.42
N GLY A 8 -0.23 5.82 17.10
CA GLY A 8 -0.65 6.24 15.78
C GLY A 8 -2.08 5.85 15.42
N ALA A 9 -2.75 6.70 14.66
CA ALA A 9 -4.12 6.49 14.17
C ALA A 9 -4.17 6.13 12.68
N GLY A 10 -3.19 5.37 12.18
CA GLY A 10 -3.19 4.81 10.83
C GLY A 10 -4.18 3.67 10.66
N MET A 11 -4.45 3.26 9.41
CA MET A 11 -5.47 2.25 9.08
C MET A 11 -5.28 0.92 9.82
N GLY A 12 -4.04 0.42 9.95
CA GLY A 12 -3.76 -0.82 10.69
C GLY A 12 -3.95 -0.67 12.19
N ALA A 13 -3.54 0.46 12.76
CA ALA A 13 -3.72 0.78 14.17
C ALA A 13 -5.21 0.86 14.54
N MET A 14 -6.01 1.57 13.73
CA MET A 14 -7.45 1.69 13.95
C MET A 14 -8.16 0.34 13.78
N ALA A 15 -7.79 -0.47 12.77
CA ALA A 15 -8.33 -1.82 12.60
C ALA A 15 -8.02 -2.71 13.81
N THR A 16 -6.82 -2.61 14.38
CA THR A 16 -6.43 -3.30 15.61
C THR A 16 -7.26 -2.81 16.81
N ALA A 17 -7.37 -1.50 16.98
CA ALA A 17 -8.09 -0.87 18.09
C ALA A 17 -9.57 -1.29 18.11
N ALA A 18 -10.25 -1.26 16.95
CA ALA A 18 -11.65 -1.67 16.84
C ALA A 18 -11.86 -3.14 17.24
N ARG A 19 -10.98 -4.05 16.81
CA ARG A 19 -11.07 -5.49 17.16
C ARG A 19 -10.80 -5.73 18.63
N LEU A 20 -9.80 -5.08 19.20
CA LEU A 20 -9.47 -5.22 20.64
C LEU A 20 -10.58 -4.65 21.54
N ALA A 21 -11.22 -3.56 21.14
CA ALA A 21 -12.35 -3.00 21.88
C ALA A 21 -13.55 -3.96 21.87
N VAL A 22 -13.85 -4.64 20.74
CA VAL A 22 -14.90 -5.67 20.67
C VAL A 22 -14.55 -6.88 21.53
N ALA A 23 -13.26 -7.23 21.66
CA ALA A 23 -12.79 -8.28 22.56
C ALA A 23 -12.85 -7.89 24.05
N GLY A 24 -13.34 -6.69 24.38
CA GLY A 24 -13.57 -6.24 25.76
C GLY A 24 -12.39 -5.56 26.42
N HIS A 25 -11.37 -5.16 25.67
CA HIS A 25 -10.25 -4.37 26.19
C HIS A 25 -10.60 -2.85 26.23
N ARG A 26 -9.97 -2.10 27.12
CA ARG A 26 -9.97 -0.64 27.09
C ARG A 26 -8.84 -0.18 26.18
N VAL A 27 -9.16 0.46 25.07
CA VAL A 27 -8.21 0.87 24.05
C VAL A 27 -8.15 2.38 23.93
N THR A 28 -6.94 2.93 23.99
CA THR A 28 -6.68 4.36 23.74
C THR A 28 -5.63 4.49 22.65
N VAL A 29 -5.93 5.27 21.64
CA VAL A 29 -5.05 5.58 20.51
C VAL A 29 -4.41 6.95 20.72
N TYR A 30 -3.08 7.03 20.65
CA TYR A 30 -2.28 8.25 20.76
C TYR A 30 -1.74 8.61 19.39
N GLU A 31 -2.17 9.74 18.87
CA GLU A 31 -1.82 10.22 17.53
C GLU A 31 -1.15 11.59 17.62
N ARG A 32 0.01 11.76 16.98
CA ARG A 32 0.76 13.02 17.01
C ARG A 32 0.07 14.17 16.26
N SER A 33 -0.66 13.84 15.19
CA SER A 33 -1.38 14.82 14.39
C SER A 33 -2.74 15.18 15.00
N ALA A 34 -3.39 16.20 14.45
CA ALA A 34 -4.75 16.58 14.85
C ALA A 34 -5.83 15.69 14.24
N THR A 35 -5.45 14.61 13.49
CA THR A 35 -6.40 13.80 12.73
C THR A 35 -5.94 12.34 12.61
N TYR A 36 -6.84 11.48 12.14
CA TYR A 36 -6.63 10.05 11.91
C TYR A 36 -6.30 9.73 10.45
N GLY A 37 -6.03 8.45 10.15
CA GLY A 37 -5.88 7.88 8.79
C GLY A 37 -4.44 7.61 8.39
N GLY A 38 -3.45 8.24 9.01
CA GLY A 38 -2.04 8.08 8.66
C GLY A 38 -1.80 8.46 7.19
N ALA A 39 -1.30 7.53 6.38
CA ALA A 39 -1.06 7.77 4.95
C ALA A 39 -2.35 7.99 4.13
N VAL A 40 -3.52 7.66 4.67
CA VAL A 40 -4.82 7.88 4.02
C VAL A 40 -5.35 9.24 4.43
N GLY A 41 -4.71 10.28 3.92
CA GLY A 41 -5.07 11.68 4.13
C GLY A 41 -5.77 12.28 2.91
N ARG A 42 -6.16 13.56 3.03
CA ARG A 42 -6.79 14.34 1.99
C ARG A 42 -6.15 15.72 1.92
N TYR A 43 -5.86 16.19 0.72
CA TYR A 43 -5.45 17.56 0.42
C TYR A 43 -6.60 18.30 -0.25
N GLU A 44 -6.92 19.49 0.24
CA GLU A 44 -8.00 20.31 -0.29
C GLU A 44 -7.51 21.72 -0.58
N ARG A 45 -7.88 22.25 -1.76
CA ARG A 45 -7.62 23.62 -2.15
C ARG A 45 -8.61 24.08 -3.19
N GLU A 46 -9.25 25.24 -2.98
CA GLU A 46 -10.13 25.90 -3.96
C GLU A 46 -11.28 25.00 -4.45
N GLY A 47 -11.85 24.16 -3.58
CA GLY A 47 -12.91 23.22 -3.92
C GLY A 47 -12.43 21.92 -4.58
N PHE A 48 -11.14 21.78 -4.87
CA PHE A 48 -10.55 20.52 -5.29
C PHE A 48 -10.10 19.69 -4.10
N ALA A 49 -10.18 18.37 -4.24
CA ALA A 49 -9.76 17.44 -3.23
C ALA A 49 -9.02 16.23 -3.82
N PHE A 50 -7.97 15.81 -3.14
CA PHE A 50 -7.07 14.75 -3.60
C PHE A 50 -6.73 13.81 -2.45
N ASP A 51 -6.64 12.51 -2.74
CA ASP A 51 -6.07 11.55 -1.80
C ASP A 51 -4.55 11.73 -1.72
N THR A 52 -4.01 11.84 -0.51
CA THR A 52 -2.55 11.99 -0.30
C THR A 52 -1.79 10.67 -0.24
N GLY A 53 -2.50 9.57 -0.25
CA GLY A 53 -1.98 8.20 -0.22
C GLY A 53 -2.50 7.35 -1.38
N PRO A 54 -2.88 6.09 -1.13
CA PRO A 54 -3.45 5.23 -2.15
C PRO A 54 -4.81 5.76 -2.62
N GLY A 55 -5.03 5.86 -3.93
CA GLY A 55 -6.30 6.32 -4.52
C GLY A 55 -7.26 5.17 -4.87
N LEU A 56 -6.84 3.91 -4.71
CA LEU A 56 -7.65 2.72 -4.98
C LEU A 56 -7.50 1.71 -3.85
N LEU A 57 -8.57 0.94 -3.62
CA LEU A 57 -8.59 -0.19 -2.71
C LEU A 57 -8.57 -1.49 -3.51
N HIS A 58 -7.59 -2.34 -3.22
CA HIS A 58 -7.57 -3.73 -3.65
C HIS A 58 -8.00 -4.62 -2.50
N LEU A 59 -8.53 -5.80 -2.78
CA LEU A 59 -8.93 -6.80 -1.78
C LEU A 59 -9.84 -6.22 -0.66
N PRO A 60 -11.02 -5.66 -1.00
CA PRO A 60 -11.92 -5.03 -0.03
C PRO A 60 -12.45 -6.00 1.04
N ALA A 61 -12.30 -7.31 0.81
CA ALA A 61 -12.68 -8.35 1.76
C ALA A 61 -12.10 -8.13 3.17
N VAL A 62 -10.90 -7.57 3.27
CA VAL A 62 -10.23 -7.27 4.55
C VAL A 62 -11.04 -6.27 5.39
N TYR A 63 -11.49 -5.19 4.77
CA TYR A 63 -12.31 -4.18 5.49
C TYR A 63 -13.74 -4.65 5.68
N ARG A 64 -14.31 -5.45 4.76
CA ARG A 64 -15.61 -6.13 4.97
C ARG A 64 -15.57 -7.02 6.20
N ASP A 65 -14.52 -7.83 6.35
CA ASP A 65 -14.31 -8.66 7.54
C ASP A 65 -14.16 -7.82 8.82
N LEU A 66 -13.37 -6.73 8.76
CA LEU A 66 -13.25 -5.80 9.89
C LEU A 66 -14.64 -5.32 10.35
N PHE A 67 -15.49 -4.87 9.43
CA PHE A 67 -16.81 -4.33 9.74
C PHE A 67 -17.76 -5.41 10.26
N VAL A 68 -17.77 -6.61 9.69
CA VAL A 68 -18.56 -7.75 10.17
C VAL A 68 -18.14 -8.16 11.58
N LYS A 69 -16.83 -8.29 11.82
CA LYS A 69 -16.28 -8.74 13.12
C LYS A 69 -16.34 -7.67 14.21
N THR A 70 -16.46 -6.40 13.85
CA THR A 70 -16.48 -5.30 14.83
C THR A 70 -17.85 -4.64 14.98
N GLY A 71 -18.87 -5.04 14.24
CA GLY A 71 -20.20 -4.43 14.37
C GLY A 71 -21.25 -5.12 13.53
N LYS A 72 -22.48 -4.56 13.56
CA LYS A 72 -23.61 -5.08 12.80
C LYS A 72 -23.80 -4.43 11.44
N ARG A 73 -23.21 -3.22 11.24
CA ARG A 73 -23.29 -2.49 9.98
C ARG A 73 -22.16 -2.95 9.04
N PRO A 74 -22.48 -3.48 7.85
CA PRO A 74 -21.46 -3.84 6.86
C PRO A 74 -20.75 -2.61 6.29
N LEU A 75 -19.59 -2.82 5.66
CA LEU A 75 -18.77 -1.74 5.10
C LEU A 75 -19.54 -0.89 4.09
N GLU A 76 -20.33 -1.52 3.23
CA GLU A 76 -21.10 -0.88 2.15
C GLU A 76 -22.23 0.04 2.65
N GLN A 77 -22.58 -0.03 3.93
CA GLN A 77 -23.47 0.94 4.58
C GLN A 77 -22.72 2.14 5.18
N SER A 78 -21.40 2.08 5.21
CA SER A 78 -20.54 3.12 5.79
C SER A 78 -19.76 3.88 4.71
N VAL A 79 -19.48 3.24 3.58
CA VAL A 79 -18.79 3.85 2.43
C VAL A 79 -19.44 3.42 1.12
N ASP A 80 -19.50 4.33 0.16
CA ASP A 80 -19.92 4.02 -1.21
C ASP A 80 -18.67 3.57 -2.01
N MET A 81 -18.60 2.27 -2.30
CA MET A 81 -17.51 1.68 -3.05
C MET A 81 -17.99 1.25 -4.43
N VAL A 82 -17.28 1.68 -5.45
CA VAL A 82 -17.53 1.30 -6.84
C VAL A 82 -16.33 0.56 -7.42
N GLN A 83 -16.58 -0.54 -8.12
CA GLN A 83 -15.52 -1.21 -8.87
C GLN A 83 -15.15 -0.37 -10.08
N VAL A 84 -13.86 -0.10 -10.25
CA VAL A 84 -13.36 0.71 -11.36
C VAL A 84 -13.45 -0.10 -12.66
N ASN A 85 -14.15 0.45 -13.64
CA ASN A 85 -14.26 -0.12 -14.97
C ASN A 85 -14.30 1.00 -16.02
N PRO A 86 -13.36 1.04 -16.99
CA PRO A 86 -12.22 0.12 -17.15
C PRO A 86 -11.24 0.18 -15.97
N ALA A 87 -10.56 -0.94 -15.69
CA ALA A 87 -9.66 -1.05 -14.54
C ALA A 87 -8.44 -0.15 -14.67
N VAL A 88 -7.85 -0.14 -15.86
CA VAL A 88 -6.63 0.62 -16.14
C VAL A 88 -6.43 0.79 -17.65
N ARG A 89 -5.90 1.96 -18.05
CA ARG A 89 -5.34 2.22 -19.38
C ARG A 89 -3.83 2.16 -19.29
N HIS A 90 -3.19 1.39 -20.15
CA HIS A 90 -1.74 1.27 -20.26
C HIS A 90 -1.27 1.94 -21.55
N VAL A 91 -0.33 2.86 -21.45
CA VAL A 91 0.27 3.57 -22.55
C VAL A 91 1.76 3.29 -22.57
N LEU A 92 2.23 2.64 -23.64
CA LEU A 92 3.63 2.30 -23.89
C LEU A 92 4.09 3.00 -25.17
N PRO A 93 4.56 4.26 -25.08
CA PRO A 93 4.86 5.08 -26.27
C PRO A 93 5.90 4.44 -27.20
N ASP A 94 6.93 3.83 -26.64
CA ASP A 94 8.04 3.20 -27.40
C ASP A 94 7.56 2.03 -28.29
N TYR A 95 6.40 1.47 -27.99
CA TYR A 95 5.78 0.40 -28.76
C TYR A 95 4.55 0.86 -29.54
N SER A 96 4.19 2.15 -29.45
CA SER A 96 2.94 2.72 -29.98
C SER A 96 1.71 1.95 -29.51
N ILE A 97 1.72 1.48 -28.24
CA ILE A 97 0.64 0.72 -27.64
C ILE A 97 -0.13 1.59 -26.65
N ASP A 98 -1.44 1.59 -26.84
CA ASP A 98 -2.42 2.20 -25.93
C ASP A 98 -3.55 1.19 -25.74
N VAL A 99 -3.62 0.56 -24.56
CA VAL A 99 -4.59 -0.48 -24.29
C VAL A 99 -5.34 -0.21 -22.99
N THR A 100 -6.64 -0.32 -23.05
CA THR A 100 -7.53 -0.19 -21.91
C THR A 100 -8.05 -1.58 -21.51
N LEU A 101 -7.76 -1.96 -20.26
CA LEU A 101 -8.16 -3.25 -19.72
C LEU A 101 -9.47 -3.13 -18.94
N PRO A 102 -10.46 -3.99 -19.19
CA PRO A 102 -11.70 -3.99 -18.43
C PRO A 102 -11.48 -4.48 -17.00
N GLY A 103 -12.38 -4.07 -16.09
CA GLY A 103 -12.41 -4.58 -14.72
C GLY A 103 -12.99 -5.98 -14.63
N ALA A 104 -12.45 -6.83 -13.75
CA ALA A 104 -12.98 -8.14 -13.33
C ALA A 104 -13.47 -9.08 -14.48
N SER A 105 -12.83 -9.02 -15.63
CA SER A 105 -13.19 -9.83 -16.80
C SER A 105 -11.95 -10.51 -17.42
N HIS A 106 -11.68 -11.74 -17.03
CA HIS A 106 -10.52 -12.48 -17.58
C HIS A 106 -10.57 -12.60 -19.12
N GLY A 107 -11.74 -12.92 -19.67
CA GLY A 107 -11.91 -13.01 -21.13
C GLY A 107 -11.77 -11.66 -21.83
N GLY A 108 -12.31 -10.60 -21.24
CA GLY A 108 -12.20 -9.25 -21.77
C GLY A 108 -10.76 -8.72 -21.74
N VAL A 109 -10.02 -9.01 -20.68
CA VAL A 109 -8.58 -8.67 -20.58
C VAL A 109 -7.80 -9.42 -21.65
N ALA A 110 -8.01 -10.74 -21.82
CA ALA A 110 -7.31 -11.52 -22.84
C ALA A 110 -7.58 -10.98 -24.26
N ALA A 111 -8.82 -10.66 -24.58
CA ALA A 111 -9.18 -10.11 -25.88
C ALA A 111 -8.53 -8.72 -26.12
N ALA A 112 -8.51 -7.85 -25.12
CA ALA A 112 -7.86 -6.55 -25.21
C ALA A 112 -6.34 -6.68 -25.43
N LEU A 113 -5.70 -7.65 -24.74
CA LEU A 113 -4.29 -7.93 -24.91
C LEU A 113 -3.98 -8.52 -26.29
N ASP A 114 -4.80 -9.43 -26.80
CA ASP A 114 -4.64 -9.98 -28.16
C ASP A 114 -4.76 -8.88 -29.22
N GLN A 115 -5.68 -7.95 -29.02
CA GLN A 115 -5.84 -6.82 -29.95
C GLN A 115 -4.63 -5.88 -29.93
N ALA A 116 -4.07 -5.60 -28.74
CA ALA A 116 -2.99 -4.61 -28.59
C ALA A 116 -1.60 -5.18 -28.85
N PHE A 117 -1.34 -6.43 -28.46
CA PHE A 117 -0.01 -7.06 -28.50
C PHE A 117 0.10 -8.21 -29.51
N GLY A 118 -0.97 -8.47 -30.26
CA GLY A 118 -1.06 -9.53 -31.25
C GLY A 118 -1.58 -10.87 -30.71
N PRO A 119 -1.99 -11.76 -31.63
CA PRO A 119 -2.63 -13.02 -31.28
C PRO A 119 -1.82 -13.88 -30.31
N GLY A 120 -2.49 -14.45 -29.31
CA GLY A 120 -1.89 -15.27 -28.26
C GLY A 120 -1.29 -14.49 -27.08
N ALA A 121 -1.30 -13.16 -27.10
CA ALA A 121 -0.86 -12.34 -25.97
C ALA A 121 -1.72 -12.57 -24.72
N GLY A 122 -3.03 -12.59 -24.89
CA GLY A 122 -3.99 -12.88 -23.82
C GLY A 122 -3.82 -14.28 -23.24
N SER A 123 -3.52 -15.28 -24.06
CA SER A 123 -3.23 -16.64 -23.58
C SER A 123 -1.96 -16.68 -22.75
N ARG A 124 -0.85 -16.10 -23.24
CA ARG A 124 0.41 -16.03 -22.47
C ARG A 124 0.23 -15.30 -21.14
N TRP A 125 -0.54 -14.20 -21.14
CA TRP A 125 -0.87 -13.46 -19.92
C TRP A 125 -1.63 -14.32 -18.92
N ASN A 126 -2.68 -15.01 -19.37
CA ASN A 126 -3.46 -15.91 -18.53
C ASN A 126 -2.63 -17.08 -17.98
N ASP A 127 -1.66 -17.60 -18.74
CA ASP A 127 -0.74 -18.64 -18.27
C ASP A 127 0.16 -18.15 -17.14
N VAL A 128 0.67 -16.91 -17.21
CA VAL A 128 1.43 -16.29 -16.11
C VAL A 128 0.52 -16.07 -14.90
N LEU A 129 -0.70 -15.55 -15.08
CA LEU A 129 -1.64 -15.34 -13.98
C LEU A 129 -2.17 -16.66 -13.38
N GLY A 130 -2.26 -17.74 -14.19
CA GLY A 130 -2.56 -19.07 -13.68
C GLY A 130 -1.51 -19.54 -12.67
N ARG A 131 -0.22 -19.37 -12.99
CA ARG A 131 0.88 -19.67 -12.06
C ARG A 131 0.91 -18.70 -10.86
N ALA A 132 0.57 -17.43 -11.06
CA ALA A 132 0.44 -16.48 -9.99
C ALA A 132 -0.70 -16.84 -9.02
N ARG A 133 -1.77 -17.46 -9.51
CA ARG A 133 -2.82 -18.04 -8.66
C ARG A 133 -2.26 -19.16 -7.77
N ASP A 134 -1.46 -20.07 -8.31
CA ASP A 134 -0.84 -21.13 -7.51
C ASP A 134 0.07 -20.53 -6.41
N VAL A 135 0.79 -19.45 -6.74
CA VAL A 135 1.58 -18.68 -5.76
C VAL A 135 0.68 -18.08 -4.69
N TRP A 136 -0.43 -17.45 -5.09
CA TRP A 136 -1.41 -16.88 -4.17
C TRP A 136 -1.98 -17.94 -3.21
N ASP A 137 -2.42 -19.06 -3.75
CA ASP A 137 -2.98 -20.16 -2.96
C ASP A 137 -1.98 -20.73 -1.96
N ALA A 138 -0.68 -20.79 -2.33
CA ALA A 138 0.40 -21.23 -1.44
C ALA A 138 0.80 -20.20 -0.38
N THR A 139 0.67 -18.89 -0.66
CA THR A 139 1.24 -17.84 0.19
C THR A 139 0.21 -16.98 0.91
N ARG A 140 -1.02 -16.92 0.43
CA ARG A 140 -2.08 -16.09 1.02
C ARG A 140 -2.18 -16.29 2.52
N ARG A 141 -2.32 -17.55 2.95
CA ARG A 141 -2.52 -17.86 4.37
C ARG A 141 -1.30 -17.47 5.21
N PRO A 142 -0.08 -17.97 4.94
CA PRO A 142 1.08 -17.66 5.77
C PRO A 142 1.57 -16.22 5.66
N LEU A 143 1.26 -15.49 4.56
CA LEU A 143 1.69 -14.11 4.39
C LEU A 143 0.62 -13.08 4.76
N LEU A 144 -0.68 -13.42 4.72
CA LEU A 144 -1.73 -12.42 4.93
C LEU A 144 -2.62 -12.75 6.14
N GLU A 145 -2.91 -14.03 6.38
CA GLU A 145 -3.96 -14.46 7.32
C GLU A 145 -3.42 -15.04 8.63
N GLU A 146 -2.11 -15.35 8.71
CA GLU A 146 -1.46 -15.93 9.90
C GLU A 146 -0.36 -15.01 10.43
N PRO A 147 -0.11 -15.00 11.75
CA PRO A 147 1.07 -14.35 12.29
C PRO A 147 2.36 -14.97 11.74
N LEU A 148 3.34 -14.11 11.43
CA LEU A 148 4.65 -14.60 10.99
C LEU A 148 5.33 -15.38 12.10
N ARG A 149 5.64 -16.66 11.84
CA ARG A 149 6.29 -17.56 12.81
C ARG A 149 7.80 -17.44 12.74
N ALA A 150 8.47 -17.97 13.75
CA ALA A 150 9.94 -18.02 13.80
C ALA A 150 10.53 -18.85 12.65
N ASP A 151 9.83 -19.92 12.23
CA ASP A 151 10.18 -20.69 11.03
C ASP A 151 9.76 -19.94 9.76
N ARG A 152 10.72 -19.19 9.23
CA ARG A 152 10.55 -18.39 7.99
C ARG A 152 11.08 -19.12 6.75
N GLU A 153 11.66 -20.31 6.87
CA GLU A 153 12.33 -21.00 5.77
C GLU A 153 11.37 -21.28 4.61
N ALA A 154 10.14 -21.69 4.93
CA ALA A 154 9.11 -21.93 3.91
C ALA A 154 8.81 -20.67 3.07
N LEU A 155 8.74 -19.49 3.72
CA LEU A 155 8.49 -18.22 3.05
C LEU A 155 9.75 -17.63 2.39
N GLY A 156 10.94 -18.09 2.77
CA GLY A 156 12.20 -17.75 2.09
C GLY A 156 12.32 -18.37 0.70
N THR A 157 11.57 -19.44 0.44
CA THR A 157 11.52 -20.13 -0.85
C THR A 157 10.42 -19.49 -1.73
N ASP A 158 10.76 -19.20 -2.99
CA ASP A 158 9.79 -18.67 -3.95
C ASP A 158 8.92 -19.82 -4.47
N PRO A 159 7.59 -19.79 -4.28
CA PRO A 159 6.68 -20.83 -4.75
C PRO A 159 6.40 -20.76 -6.25
N TYR A 160 6.83 -19.71 -6.98
CA TYR A 160 6.63 -19.64 -8.43
C TYR A 160 7.34 -20.82 -9.11
N PRO A 161 6.70 -21.53 -10.04
CA PRO A 161 7.27 -22.70 -10.65
C PRO A 161 8.64 -22.43 -11.29
N ALA A 162 9.64 -23.25 -10.95
CA ALA A 162 10.97 -23.12 -11.53
C ALA A 162 10.92 -23.29 -13.05
N LEU A 163 11.48 -22.34 -13.78
CA LEU A 163 11.68 -22.46 -15.22
C LEU A 163 12.59 -23.66 -15.51
N ARG A 164 12.27 -24.40 -16.57
CA ARG A 164 12.89 -25.68 -16.93
C ARG A 164 14.41 -25.72 -16.77
N LYS A 165 14.90 -26.90 -16.34
CA LYS A 165 16.28 -27.29 -16.13
C LYS A 165 17.26 -26.74 -17.16
N SER A 166 18.24 -26.00 -16.70
CA SER A 166 19.53 -25.89 -17.34
C SER A 166 20.53 -26.69 -16.49
N GLY A 167 20.82 -27.95 -16.90
CA GLY A 167 21.89 -28.76 -16.32
C GLY A 167 21.66 -29.34 -14.91
N LEU A 168 22.60 -30.18 -14.46
CA LEU A 168 22.62 -30.93 -13.20
C LEU A 168 22.71 -30.09 -11.92
N LEU A 169 22.67 -28.77 -12.00
CA LEU A 169 22.95 -27.87 -10.87
C LEU A 169 21.75 -26.95 -10.57
N ARG A 170 21.24 -27.07 -9.35
CA ARG A 170 20.29 -26.21 -8.60
C ARG A 170 19.15 -25.58 -9.42
N ARG A 171 17.94 -25.95 -9.11
CA ARG A 171 16.70 -25.24 -9.46
C ARG A 171 16.77 -23.81 -8.88
N ARG A 172 17.05 -22.82 -9.71
CA ARG A 172 16.91 -21.41 -9.34
C ARG A 172 15.52 -20.94 -9.74
N THR A 173 14.79 -20.35 -8.82
CA THR A 173 13.53 -19.64 -9.10
C THR A 173 13.83 -18.42 -10.00
N PRO A 174 13.00 -18.15 -11.01
CA PRO A 174 13.22 -16.99 -11.89
C PRO A 174 12.93 -15.68 -11.17
N THR A 175 13.60 -14.61 -11.56
CA THR A 175 13.19 -13.25 -11.21
C THR A 175 11.94 -12.86 -12.02
N LEU A 176 11.22 -11.84 -11.58
CA LEU A 176 10.08 -11.32 -12.33
C LEU A 176 10.47 -10.91 -13.75
N LYS A 177 11.64 -10.25 -13.91
CA LYS A 177 12.13 -9.87 -15.24
C LYS A 177 12.37 -11.07 -16.16
N GLU A 178 12.93 -12.16 -15.62
CA GLU A 178 13.12 -13.40 -16.39
C GLU A 178 11.81 -14.05 -16.81
N ILE A 179 10.77 -13.99 -15.97
CA ILE A 179 9.40 -14.43 -16.31
C ILE A 179 8.85 -13.56 -17.43
N ALA A 180 8.92 -12.23 -17.28
CA ALA A 180 8.45 -11.27 -18.26
C ALA A 180 9.08 -11.50 -19.64
N ASP A 181 10.41 -11.68 -19.68
CA ASP A 181 11.14 -11.86 -20.94
C ASP A 181 10.85 -13.21 -21.62
N ARG A 182 10.78 -14.29 -20.85
CA ARG A 182 10.65 -15.64 -21.39
C ARG A 182 9.22 -16.04 -21.72
N GLU A 183 8.27 -15.62 -20.90
CA GLU A 183 6.89 -16.06 -21.02
C GLU A 183 6.01 -15.08 -21.79
N LEU A 184 6.30 -13.78 -21.68
CA LEU A 184 5.53 -12.73 -22.33
C LEU A 184 6.28 -12.08 -23.50
N GLY A 185 7.54 -11.70 -23.27
CA GLY A 185 8.38 -11.04 -24.26
C GLY A 185 7.97 -9.61 -24.60
N GLY A 186 8.93 -8.80 -25.09
CA GLY A 186 8.67 -7.46 -25.62
C GLY A 186 7.80 -6.58 -24.73
N ALA A 187 6.91 -5.84 -25.35
CA ALA A 187 6.01 -4.89 -24.69
C ALA A 187 5.07 -5.53 -23.66
N LEU A 188 4.61 -6.76 -23.90
CA LEU A 188 3.76 -7.46 -22.93
C LEU A 188 4.52 -7.81 -21.66
N GLY A 189 5.81 -8.14 -21.77
CA GLY A 189 6.69 -8.34 -20.62
C GLY A 189 6.92 -7.06 -19.84
N GLU A 190 7.03 -5.92 -20.52
CA GLU A 190 7.16 -4.61 -19.86
C GLU A 190 5.89 -4.21 -19.12
N LEU A 191 4.73 -4.57 -19.62
CA LEU A 191 3.47 -4.37 -18.90
C LEU A 191 3.51 -5.09 -17.53
N LEU A 192 3.97 -6.35 -17.48
CA LEU A 192 4.11 -7.09 -16.22
C LEU A 192 5.11 -6.44 -15.27
N THR A 193 6.31 -6.11 -15.77
CA THR A 193 7.35 -5.52 -14.93
C THR A 193 6.95 -4.15 -14.39
N GLY A 194 6.28 -3.33 -15.19
CA GLY A 194 5.79 -2.03 -14.77
C GLY A 194 4.70 -2.10 -13.70
N LEU A 195 3.76 -3.05 -13.84
CA LEU A 195 2.73 -3.27 -12.81
C LEU A 195 3.35 -3.59 -11.45
N VAL A 196 4.37 -4.43 -11.41
CA VAL A 196 5.05 -4.78 -10.15
C VAL A 196 5.95 -3.64 -9.66
N ALA A 197 6.59 -2.90 -10.57
CA ALA A 197 7.39 -1.73 -10.22
C ALA A 197 6.54 -0.62 -9.56
N GLU A 198 5.25 -0.52 -9.87
CA GLU A 198 4.34 0.42 -9.19
C GLU A 198 4.27 0.18 -7.67
N TYR A 199 4.36 -1.07 -7.25
CA TYR A 199 4.43 -1.41 -5.83
C TYR A 199 5.78 -1.06 -5.19
N GLY A 200 6.78 -0.61 -5.96
CA GLY A 200 8.10 -0.23 -5.47
C GLY A 200 9.14 -1.35 -5.56
N LEU A 201 8.81 -2.46 -6.18
CA LEU A 201 9.73 -3.57 -6.38
C LEU A 201 10.57 -3.34 -7.64
N ASP A 202 11.85 -3.70 -7.58
CA ASP A 202 12.70 -3.75 -8.75
C ASP A 202 12.52 -5.08 -9.49
N PRO A 203 12.03 -5.09 -10.74
CA PRO A 203 11.75 -6.33 -11.48
C PRO A 203 12.96 -7.24 -11.69
N TRP A 204 14.17 -6.69 -11.68
CA TRP A 204 15.40 -7.45 -11.86
C TRP A 204 15.79 -8.29 -10.63
N SER A 205 15.38 -7.84 -9.44
CA SER A 205 15.65 -8.51 -8.17
C SER A 205 14.40 -9.09 -7.49
N ALA A 206 13.20 -8.69 -7.93
CA ALA A 206 11.95 -9.21 -7.41
C ALA A 206 11.81 -10.71 -7.71
N PRO A 207 11.35 -11.52 -6.76
CA PRO A 207 11.07 -12.94 -6.96
C PRO A 207 9.89 -13.14 -7.90
N GLY A 208 9.77 -14.33 -8.47
CA GLY A 208 8.63 -14.71 -9.31
C GLY A 208 7.28 -14.61 -8.61
N SER A 209 7.26 -14.79 -7.30
CA SER A 209 6.07 -14.59 -6.45
C SER A 209 5.48 -13.18 -6.55
N ALA A 210 6.25 -12.17 -7.00
CA ALA A 210 5.72 -10.83 -7.23
C ALA A 210 4.60 -10.78 -8.28
N THR A 211 4.46 -11.81 -9.12
CA THR A 211 3.32 -11.97 -10.04
C THR A 211 1.97 -12.04 -9.32
N VAL A 212 1.95 -12.29 -8.01
CA VAL A 212 0.72 -12.27 -7.20
C VAL A 212 0.08 -10.89 -7.16
N LEU A 213 0.85 -9.81 -7.32
CA LEU A 213 0.33 -8.44 -7.27
C LEU A 213 -0.62 -8.13 -8.44
N PRO A 214 -0.22 -8.27 -9.72
CA PRO A 214 -1.16 -8.12 -10.84
C PRO A 214 -2.27 -9.18 -10.84
N TYR A 215 -2.02 -10.40 -10.35
CA TYR A 215 -3.06 -11.39 -10.15
C TYR A 215 -4.16 -10.90 -9.18
N MET A 216 -3.77 -10.34 -8.05
CA MET A 216 -4.72 -9.79 -7.06
C MET A 216 -5.55 -8.64 -7.65
N GLU A 217 -4.92 -7.70 -8.35
CA GLU A 217 -5.62 -6.59 -9.00
C GLU A 217 -6.64 -7.08 -10.02
N GLN A 218 -6.26 -8.01 -10.88
CA GLN A 218 -7.15 -8.52 -11.92
C GLN A 218 -8.26 -9.41 -11.37
N THR A 219 -7.99 -10.19 -10.32
CA THR A 219 -8.94 -11.17 -9.77
C THR A 219 -9.96 -10.53 -8.84
N PHE A 220 -9.51 -9.64 -7.95
CA PHE A 220 -10.37 -8.99 -6.93
C PHE A 220 -10.83 -7.60 -7.35
N GLY A 221 -10.28 -7.08 -8.43
CA GLY A 221 -10.59 -5.76 -8.97
C GLY A 221 -9.96 -4.62 -8.18
N SER A 222 -10.01 -3.45 -8.81
CA SER A 222 -9.66 -2.17 -8.19
C SER A 222 -10.94 -1.45 -7.82
N TRP A 223 -11.01 -0.93 -6.61
CA TRP A 223 -12.21 -0.28 -6.06
C TRP A 223 -11.90 1.17 -5.72
N TYR A 224 -12.79 2.05 -6.12
CA TYR A 224 -12.76 3.45 -5.72
C TYR A 224 -13.79 3.69 -4.63
N VAL A 225 -13.43 4.45 -3.62
CA VAL A 225 -14.34 4.92 -2.57
C VAL A 225 -14.77 6.34 -2.94
N ARG A 226 -16.07 6.58 -3.11
CA ARG A 226 -16.59 7.91 -3.41
C ARG A 226 -16.29 8.88 -2.26
N GLY A 227 -15.88 10.07 -2.60
CA GLY A 227 -15.32 11.03 -1.66
C GLY A 227 -13.83 10.83 -1.35
N GLY A 228 -13.18 9.87 -2.05
CA GLY A 228 -11.77 9.53 -1.87
C GLY A 228 -11.52 8.50 -0.77
N MET A 229 -10.30 8.03 -0.69
CA MET A 229 -9.88 6.99 0.27
C MET A 229 -10.00 7.46 1.73
N ARG A 230 -10.00 8.79 1.95
CA ARG A 230 -10.27 9.37 3.26
C ARG A 230 -11.63 8.96 3.83
N ALA A 231 -12.65 8.74 3.00
CA ALA A 231 -13.96 8.27 3.45
C ALA A 231 -13.88 6.87 4.06
N LEU A 232 -13.01 5.98 3.55
CA LEU A 232 -12.75 4.68 4.17
C LEU A 232 -12.09 4.86 5.56
N ALA A 233 -11.10 5.76 5.67
CA ALA A 233 -10.46 6.02 6.96
C ALA A 233 -11.45 6.59 7.98
N THR A 234 -12.36 7.47 7.54
CA THR A 234 -13.44 8.02 8.37
C THR A 234 -14.36 6.90 8.87
N ALA A 235 -14.79 6.00 7.99
CA ALA A 235 -15.65 4.89 8.38
C ALA A 235 -14.99 3.95 9.42
N VAL A 236 -13.68 3.70 9.28
CA VAL A 236 -12.93 2.90 10.27
C VAL A 236 -12.78 3.65 11.59
N TYR A 237 -12.53 4.96 11.56
CA TYR A 237 -12.46 5.80 12.75
C TYR A 237 -13.80 5.82 13.48
N GLU A 238 -14.92 6.07 12.79
CA GLU A 238 -16.26 6.04 13.35
C GLU A 238 -16.58 4.67 13.96
N ARG A 239 -16.14 3.57 13.31
CA ARG A 239 -16.27 2.23 13.88
C ARG A 239 -15.50 2.10 15.20
N CYS A 240 -14.32 2.70 15.33
CA CYS A 240 -13.59 2.74 16.59
C CYS A 240 -14.38 3.47 17.68
N LEU A 241 -14.97 4.64 17.35
CA LEU A 241 -15.81 5.40 18.29
C LEU A 241 -17.05 4.62 18.71
N GLU A 242 -17.74 3.94 17.78
CA GLU A 242 -18.87 3.05 18.09
C GLU A 242 -18.48 1.93 19.07
N ARG A 243 -17.22 1.53 19.08
CA ARG A 243 -16.66 0.50 19.98
C ARG A 243 -16.01 1.11 21.23
N LYS A 244 -16.16 2.42 21.46
CA LYS A 244 -15.67 3.14 22.64
C LYS A 244 -14.13 3.12 22.73
N VAL A 245 -13.46 3.18 21.59
CA VAL A 245 -12.04 3.46 21.51
C VAL A 245 -11.83 4.94 21.80
N ASP A 246 -10.94 5.26 22.73
CA ASP A 246 -10.54 6.64 23.03
C ASP A 246 -9.43 7.09 22.08
N PHE A 247 -9.48 8.35 21.63
CA PHE A 247 -8.42 8.96 20.81
C PHE A 247 -7.88 10.20 21.48
N VAL A 248 -6.55 10.29 21.56
CA VAL A 248 -5.82 11.45 22.05
C VAL A 248 -4.99 11.98 20.89
N PHE A 249 -5.48 13.04 20.26
CA PHE A 249 -4.79 13.73 19.17
C PHE A 249 -3.79 14.76 19.70
N GLY A 250 -2.77 15.13 18.91
CA GLY A 250 -1.68 15.99 19.34
C GLY A 250 -0.75 15.32 20.36
N ALA A 251 -0.86 14.01 20.53
CA ALA A 251 -0.12 13.22 21.50
C ALA A 251 1.02 12.44 20.79
N GLU A 252 2.16 13.06 20.66
CA GLU A 252 3.35 12.42 20.12
C GLU A 252 3.96 11.46 21.13
N VAL A 253 4.10 10.20 20.75
CA VAL A 253 4.76 9.19 21.58
C VAL A 253 6.26 9.23 21.34
N ARG A 254 7.01 9.46 22.42
CA ARG A 254 8.47 9.52 22.40
C ARG A 254 9.11 8.15 22.65
N GLU A 255 8.51 7.34 23.54
CA GLU A 255 9.14 6.09 23.99
C GLU A 255 8.08 5.07 24.44
N VAL A 256 8.36 3.77 24.21
CA VAL A 256 7.64 2.67 24.84
C VAL A 256 8.34 2.35 26.16
N ARG A 257 7.62 2.50 27.27
CA ARG A 257 8.14 2.19 28.62
C ARG A 257 8.08 0.69 28.88
N ALA A 258 9.15 0.18 29.44
CA ALA A 258 9.24 -1.20 29.88
C ALA A 258 9.43 -1.29 31.40
N ALA A 259 8.77 -2.25 32.04
CA ALA A 259 8.96 -2.61 33.43
C ALA A 259 8.94 -4.14 33.55
N ASP A 260 9.77 -4.68 34.42
CA ASP A 260 9.86 -6.12 34.65
C ASP A 260 10.02 -6.97 33.39
N GLY A 261 10.75 -6.44 32.41
CA GLY A 261 11.04 -7.13 31.14
C GLY A 261 9.86 -7.18 30.16
N ARG A 262 8.83 -6.33 30.31
CA ARG A 262 7.68 -6.23 29.41
C ARG A 262 7.27 -4.80 29.14
N ALA A 263 6.53 -4.57 28.08
CA ALA A 263 5.91 -3.26 27.82
C ALA A 263 4.92 -2.91 28.94
N ALA A 264 5.01 -1.70 29.48
CA ALA A 264 4.25 -1.23 30.63
C ALA A 264 3.52 0.10 30.36
N GLY A 265 3.77 0.74 29.21
CA GLY A 265 3.13 2.01 28.86
C GLY A 265 3.92 2.83 27.85
N LEU A 266 3.61 4.13 27.80
CA LEU A 266 4.20 5.11 26.90
C LEU A 266 4.74 6.32 27.66
N LEU A 267 5.74 6.96 27.07
CA LEU A 267 6.14 8.34 27.43
C LEU A 267 5.80 9.24 26.23
N LEU A 268 4.98 10.25 26.46
CA LEU A 268 4.65 11.26 25.46
C LEU A 268 5.73 12.35 25.39
N ALA A 269 5.74 13.12 24.30
CA ALA A 269 6.72 14.19 24.09
C ALA A 269 6.61 15.33 25.10
N ASP A 270 5.43 15.55 25.67
CA ASP A 270 5.16 16.52 26.74
C ASP A 270 5.58 16.05 28.14
N GLY A 271 6.12 14.83 28.25
CA GLY A 271 6.52 14.21 29.51
C GLY A 271 5.42 13.43 30.23
N THR A 272 4.21 13.34 29.66
CA THR A 272 3.12 12.56 30.23
C THR A 272 3.45 11.06 30.18
N GLU A 273 3.33 10.38 31.30
CA GLU A 273 3.44 8.91 31.37
C GLU A 273 2.07 8.25 31.28
N VAL A 274 1.94 7.27 30.40
CA VAL A 274 0.73 6.50 30.17
C VAL A 274 0.97 5.07 30.56
N ALA A 275 0.26 4.54 31.57
CA ALA A 275 0.35 3.14 31.95
C ALA A 275 -0.57 2.27 31.06
N ALA A 276 -0.02 1.16 30.54
CA ALA A 276 -0.77 0.19 29.73
C ALA A 276 -0.31 -1.24 30.04
N ASP A 277 -1.22 -2.19 29.89
CA ASP A 277 -0.92 -3.63 30.07
C ASP A 277 -0.33 -4.25 28.79
N SER A 278 -0.58 -3.61 27.64
CA SER A 278 0.02 -3.90 26.34
C SER A 278 0.10 -2.65 25.48
N VAL A 279 1.06 -2.63 24.57
CA VAL A 279 1.30 -1.54 23.62
C VAL A 279 1.24 -2.09 22.19
N VAL A 280 0.56 -1.39 21.30
CA VAL A 280 0.55 -1.65 19.85
C VAL A 280 1.21 -0.47 19.14
N CYS A 281 2.35 -0.72 18.49
CA CYS A 281 3.03 0.27 17.65
C CYS A 281 2.46 0.20 16.24
N GLY A 282 1.67 1.21 15.86
CA GLY A 282 1.03 1.33 14.53
C GLY A 282 1.71 2.34 13.59
N ILE A 283 2.88 2.85 13.98
CA ILE A 283 3.71 3.77 13.20
C ILE A 283 4.95 3.05 12.65
N ASP A 284 5.78 3.75 11.90
CA ASP A 284 7.13 3.24 11.56
C ASP A 284 7.96 3.14 12.84
N PRO A 285 8.29 1.93 13.31
CA PRO A 285 8.96 1.76 14.60
C PRO A 285 10.38 2.34 14.64
N ARG A 286 10.97 2.66 13.49
CA ARG A 286 12.27 3.34 13.38
C ARG A 286 12.23 4.80 13.84
N GLN A 287 11.03 5.38 14.01
CA GLN A 287 10.85 6.73 14.57
C GLN A 287 11.07 6.77 16.09
N LEU A 288 10.89 5.65 16.75
CA LEU A 288 11.11 5.55 18.19
C LEU A 288 12.61 5.38 18.48
N PRO A 289 13.09 5.81 19.67
CA PRO A 289 14.49 5.66 20.04
C PRO A 289 15.00 4.22 19.87
N ALA A 290 16.26 4.09 19.46
CA ALA A 290 16.88 2.80 19.28
C ALA A 290 16.76 1.96 20.57
N GLY A 291 16.25 0.73 20.43
CA GLY A 291 16.00 -0.17 21.55
C GLY A 291 14.60 -0.07 22.17
N SER A 292 13.82 0.98 21.91
CA SER A 292 12.41 1.07 22.39
C SER A 292 11.53 0.02 21.72
N VAL A 293 11.80 -0.30 20.48
CA VAL A 293 11.17 -1.39 19.74
C VAL A 293 12.27 -2.31 19.21
N PRO A 294 12.33 -3.58 19.62
CA PRO A 294 13.30 -4.52 19.08
C PRO A 294 13.04 -4.73 17.58
N TRP A 295 13.91 -4.16 16.75
CA TRP A 295 13.87 -4.31 15.31
C TRP A 295 14.87 -5.40 14.89
N PRO A 296 14.44 -6.46 14.20
CA PRO A 296 15.38 -7.48 13.74
C PRO A 296 16.37 -6.89 12.74
N GLU A 297 17.67 -7.12 12.93
CA GLU A 297 18.74 -6.61 12.06
C GLU A 297 18.62 -7.08 10.60
N ASP A 298 17.96 -8.21 10.38
CA ASP A 298 17.74 -8.85 9.08
C ASP A 298 16.38 -8.52 8.44
N ALA A 299 15.51 -7.77 9.13
CA ALA A 299 14.20 -7.40 8.60
C ALA A 299 14.30 -6.28 7.55
N VAL A 300 13.38 -6.32 6.57
CA VAL A 300 13.15 -5.18 5.67
C VAL A 300 12.58 -4.02 6.51
N PRO A 301 13.12 -2.84 6.45
CA PRO A 301 14.21 -2.30 5.64
C PRO A 301 15.52 -2.07 6.41
N ALA A 302 15.86 -2.89 7.42
CA ALA A 302 17.05 -2.68 8.24
C ALA A 302 18.36 -2.85 7.44
N ARG A 303 18.36 -3.71 6.44
CA ARG A 303 19.53 -3.90 5.56
C ARG A 303 19.47 -2.97 4.36
N GLY A 304 20.37 -2.02 4.32
CA GLY A 304 20.56 -1.14 3.18
C GLY A 304 20.10 0.29 3.42
N GLY A 305 19.89 0.69 4.65
CA GLY A 305 19.61 2.08 4.98
C GLY A 305 18.33 2.57 4.29
N LEU A 306 18.44 3.61 3.49
CA LEU A 306 17.35 4.24 2.74
C LEU A 306 16.94 3.50 1.44
N ALA A 307 17.27 2.21 1.28
CA ALA A 307 16.96 1.41 0.08
C ALA A 307 15.46 1.05 -0.04
N GLY A 308 14.59 1.96 0.37
CA GLY A 308 13.14 1.88 0.16
C GLY A 308 12.71 2.63 -1.10
N THR A 309 11.41 2.69 -1.30
CA THR A 309 10.77 3.53 -2.31
C THR A 309 9.93 4.61 -1.62
N SER A 310 9.77 5.74 -2.29
CA SER A 310 8.85 6.79 -1.93
C SER A 310 7.98 7.18 -3.13
N ARG A 311 7.12 8.17 -2.95
CA ARG A 311 6.25 8.71 -3.99
C ARG A 311 6.51 10.20 -4.14
N PHE A 312 6.62 10.63 -5.38
CA PHE A 312 6.52 12.01 -5.78
C PHE A 312 5.16 12.20 -6.44
N THR A 313 4.35 13.13 -5.93
CA THR A 313 2.96 13.29 -6.36
C THR A 313 2.72 14.72 -6.81
N LEU A 314 1.99 14.90 -7.90
CA LEU A 314 1.43 16.17 -8.32
C LEU A 314 -0.09 16.11 -8.20
N PHE A 315 -0.68 17.10 -7.55
CA PHE A 315 -2.10 17.36 -7.57
C PHE A 315 -2.37 18.44 -8.58
N LEU A 316 -3.21 18.15 -9.59
CA LEU A 316 -3.49 19.06 -10.70
C LEU A 316 -4.96 19.45 -10.67
N ALA A 317 -5.23 20.75 -10.58
CA ALA A 317 -6.55 21.32 -10.76
C ALA A 317 -6.70 21.75 -12.22
N LEU A 318 -7.68 21.21 -12.92
CA LEU A 318 -7.90 21.47 -14.33
C LEU A 318 -9.24 22.16 -14.58
N ARG A 319 -9.24 23.12 -15.47
CA ARG A 319 -10.45 23.69 -16.08
C ARG A 319 -11.00 22.73 -17.13
N GLY A 320 -12.31 22.74 -17.30
CA GLY A 320 -13.03 21.91 -18.25
C GLY A 320 -13.38 20.53 -17.69
N ALA A 321 -14.53 20.03 -18.11
CA ALA A 321 -15.07 18.76 -17.67
C ALA A 321 -14.12 17.60 -17.97
N ARG A 322 -14.17 16.57 -17.12
CA ARG A 322 -13.49 15.31 -17.39
C ARG A 322 -14.08 14.68 -18.66
N PRO A 323 -13.27 14.35 -19.68
CA PRO A 323 -13.78 13.77 -20.92
C PRO A 323 -14.52 12.44 -20.67
N PRO A 324 -15.66 12.20 -21.34
CA PRO A 324 -16.37 10.92 -21.25
C PRO A 324 -15.47 9.74 -21.63
N GLY A 325 -15.65 8.60 -20.98
CA GLY A 325 -14.85 7.41 -21.26
C GLY A 325 -13.41 7.43 -20.74
N THR A 326 -13.00 8.49 -20.06
CA THR A 326 -11.67 8.54 -19.44
C THR A 326 -11.49 7.41 -18.44
N ALA A 327 -10.40 6.66 -18.52
CA ALA A 327 -10.05 5.65 -17.52
C ALA A 327 -9.75 6.33 -16.17
N HIS A 328 -10.22 5.72 -15.08
CA HIS A 328 -9.93 6.20 -13.72
C HIS A 328 -8.43 6.18 -13.44
N ARG A 329 -7.74 5.12 -13.85
CA ARG A 329 -6.29 4.94 -13.72
C ARG A 329 -5.65 4.77 -15.10
N THR A 330 -4.64 5.58 -15.38
CA THR A 330 -3.77 5.43 -16.54
C THR A 330 -2.34 5.18 -16.07
N ARG A 331 -1.68 4.19 -16.67
CA ARG A 331 -0.27 3.91 -16.50
C ARG A 331 0.49 4.32 -17.75
N LEU A 332 1.43 5.23 -17.60
CA LEU A 332 2.38 5.58 -18.65
C LEU A 332 3.73 4.92 -18.36
N TYR A 333 4.19 4.11 -19.30
CA TYR A 333 5.47 3.43 -19.25
C TYR A 333 6.47 4.23 -20.04
N SER A 334 7.60 4.52 -19.45
CA SER A 334 8.59 5.39 -20.06
C SER A 334 9.95 4.71 -20.07
N ARG A 335 10.72 4.95 -21.13
CA ARG A 335 12.13 4.55 -21.18
C ARG A 335 13.02 5.78 -21.06
N GLY A 336 14.23 5.58 -20.55
CA GLY A 336 15.22 6.64 -20.45
C GLY A 336 15.07 7.50 -19.21
N THR A 337 15.08 8.83 -19.35
CA THR A 337 15.11 9.79 -18.24
C THR A 337 13.74 10.13 -17.64
N SER A 338 12.66 9.81 -18.35
CA SER A 338 11.31 10.05 -17.86
C SER A 338 10.87 8.90 -16.94
N PRO A 339 10.27 9.19 -15.79
CA PRO A 339 9.77 8.14 -14.90
C PRO A 339 8.45 7.54 -15.40
N ASP A 340 8.18 6.29 -15.02
CA ASP A 340 6.85 5.71 -15.14
C ASP A 340 5.86 6.48 -14.28
N LEU A 341 4.67 6.73 -14.81
CA LEU A 341 3.61 7.46 -14.13
C LEU A 341 2.37 6.64 -13.90
N THR A 342 1.73 6.89 -12.78
CA THR A 342 0.32 6.57 -12.55
C THR A 342 -0.47 7.88 -12.52
N VAL A 343 -1.47 7.99 -13.37
CA VAL A 343 -2.38 9.14 -13.42
C VAL A 343 -3.76 8.68 -12.98
N LEU A 344 -4.27 9.28 -11.91
CA LEU A 344 -5.61 9.01 -11.36
C LEU A 344 -6.54 10.17 -11.73
N ARG A 345 -7.67 9.84 -12.32
CA ARG A 345 -8.70 10.76 -12.79
C ARG A 345 -10.07 10.28 -12.33
N PRO A 346 -10.40 10.44 -11.04
CA PRO A 346 -11.68 9.98 -10.51
C PRO A 346 -12.87 10.72 -11.16
N ASP A 347 -13.93 9.99 -11.49
CA ASP A 347 -15.21 10.58 -11.83
C ASP A 347 -16.06 10.71 -10.57
N ASP A 348 -15.73 11.72 -9.78
CA ASP A 348 -16.35 11.94 -8.48
C ASP A 348 -16.56 13.45 -8.24
N PRO A 349 -17.80 13.91 -8.13
CA PRO A 349 -18.11 15.31 -7.85
C PRO A 349 -17.47 15.82 -6.54
N ALA A 350 -17.20 14.95 -5.57
CA ALA A 350 -16.56 15.34 -4.31
C ALA A 350 -15.07 15.69 -4.44
N THR A 351 -14.48 15.52 -5.63
CA THR A 351 -13.07 15.86 -5.89
C THR A 351 -12.87 17.19 -6.60
N ARG A 352 -13.94 17.83 -7.03
CA ARG A 352 -13.91 19.03 -7.88
C ARG A 352 -14.96 20.05 -7.44
N PRO A 353 -14.76 21.37 -7.69
CA PRO A 353 -15.73 22.39 -7.28
C PRO A 353 -17.06 22.31 -8.04
N ASP A 354 -17.05 21.90 -9.31
CA ASP A 354 -18.22 21.77 -10.18
C ASP A 354 -17.93 20.86 -11.39
N GLU A 355 -18.88 20.73 -12.31
CA GLU A 355 -18.80 19.86 -13.49
C GLU A 355 -17.83 20.36 -14.56
N ASP A 356 -17.48 21.66 -14.55
CA ASP A 356 -16.54 22.29 -15.48
C ASP A 356 -15.07 22.19 -15.01
N HIS A 357 -14.81 21.36 -14.02
CA HIS A 357 -13.47 21.14 -13.47
C HIS A 357 -13.13 19.68 -13.34
N GLU A 358 -11.85 19.37 -13.26
CA GLU A 358 -11.33 18.01 -13.06
C GLU A 358 -10.14 18.01 -12.09
N ALA A 359 -10.15 17.10 -11.12
CA ALA A 359 -9.03 16.81 -10.26
C ALA A 359 -8.22 15.64 -10.82
N VAL A 360 -6.92 15.83 -11.00
CA VAL A 360 -6.01 14.80 -11.52
C VAL A 360 -4.83 14.61 -10.56
N THR A 361 -4.54 13.38 -10.18
CA THR A 361 -3.35 13.04 -9.40
C THR A 361 -2.35 12.33 -10.29
N VAL A 362 -1.12 12.84 -10.34
CA VAL A 362 0.01 12.21 -11.04
C VAL A 362 0.99 11.71 -10.00
N GLN A 363 1.34 10.44 -10.06
CA GLN A 363 2.27 9.81 -9.13
C GLN A 363 3.42 9.15 -9.87
N ALA A 364 4.64 9.37 -9.38
CA ALA A 364 5.82 8.64 -9.76
C ALA A 364 6.49 8.00 -8.55
N ARG A 365 7.09 6.84 -8.76
CA ARG A 365 7.99 6.26 -7.78
C ARG A 365 9.32 7.00 -7.78
N CYS A 366 9.87 7.24 -6.61
CA CYS A 366 11.17 7.89 -6.46
C CYS A 366 11.95 7.30 -5.28
N ALA A 367 13.22 7.68 -5.18
CA ALA A 367 14.04 7.38 -4.00
C ALA A 367 13.53 8.16 -2.78
N PRO A 368 13.64 7.61 -1.56
CA PRO A 368 13.34 8.33 -0.34
C PRO A 368 14.21 9.57 -0.15
N HIS A 369 13.75 10.51 0.70
CA HIS A 369 14.54 11.65 1.13
C HIS A 369 15.82 11.16 1.84
N GLY A 370 16.95 11.83 1.59
CA GLY A 370 18.26 11.40 2.11
C GLY A 370 19.05 10.53 1.14
N VAL A 371 18.41 9.79 0.24
CA VAL A 371 19.05 9.26 -0.99
C VAL A 371 19.13 10.37 -2.03
N ILE A 372 18.02 11.11 -2.19
CA ILE A 372 17.92 12.34 -2.96
C ILE A 372 17.38 13.41 -2.01
N ASP A 373 17.98 14.59 -2.02
CA ASP A 373 17.48 15.71 -1.21
C ASP A 373 16.30 16.39 -1.90
N TRP A 374 15.10 15.91 -1.57
CA TRP A 374 13.85 16.44 -2.13
C TRP A 374 13.42 17.79 -1.52
N SER A 375 14.09 18.26 -0.45
CA SER A 375 13.84 19.60 0.12
C SER A 375 14.44 20.71 -0.75
N GLU A 376 15.43 20.37 -1.59
CA GLU A 376 16.09 21.31 -2.48
C GLU A 376 15.21 21.64 -3.71
N PRO A 377 14.81 22.91 -3.90
CA PRO A 377 14.02 23.32 -5.07
C PRO A 377 14.70 23.05 -6.41
N SER A 378 16.03 23.05 -6.45
CA SER A 378 16.82 22.72 -7.64
C SER A 378 16.72 21.25 -8.07
N VAL A 379 16.23 20.38 -7.19
CA VAL A 379 15.99 18.95 -7.43
C VAL A 379 14.50 18.69 -7.66
N SER A 380 13.64 19.20 -6.78
CA SER A 380 12.22 18.89 -6.81
C SER A 380 11.47 19.57 -7.96
N ARG A 381 11.79 20.84 -8.31
CA ARG A 381 11.13 21.56 -9.40
C ARG A 381 11.36 20.93 -10.78
N PRO A 382 12.62 20.66 -11.23
CA PRO A 382 12.83 20.01 -12.53
C PRO A 382 12.23 18.59 -12.58
N HIS A 383 12.11 17.91 -11.42
CA HIS A 383 11.44 16.62 -11.37
C HIS A 383 9.93 16.78 -11.60
N ALA A 384 9.28 17.77 -10.95
CA ALA A 384 7.87 18.07 -11.15
C ALA A 384 7.56 18.46 -12.60
N GLU A 385 8.43 19.29 -13.22
CA GLU A 385 8.30 19.70 -14.62
C GLU A 385 8.31 18.49 -15.57
N ARG A 386 9.26 17.57 -15.39
CA ARG A 386 9.30 16.31 -16.17
C ARG A 386 8.05 15.45 -15.99
N LEU A 387 7.48 15.41 -14.78
CA LEU A 387 6.24 14.67 -14.53
C LEU A 387 5.04 15.34 -15.24
N LEU A 388 4.99 16.67 -15.26
CA LEU A 388 3.95 17.42 -15.97
C LEU A 388 4.05 17.21 -17.49
N GLU A 389 5.25 17.28 -18.05
CA GLU A 389 5.49 16.99 -19.47
C GLU A 389 5.07 15.57 -19.84
N ALA A 390 5.44 14.58 -19.02
CA ALA A 390 5.04 13.20 -19.26
C ALA A 390 3.52 13.00 -19.09
N ALA A 391 2.90 13.64 -18.09
CA ALA A 391 1.45 13.57 -17.89
C ALA A 391 0.65 14.15 -19.07
N ALA A 392 1.19 15.14 -19.78
CA ALA A 392 0.57 15.72 -20.97
C ALA A 392 0.40 14.71 -22.12
N LEU A 393 1.17 13.62 -22.14
CA LEU A 393 0.99 12.53 -23.11
C LEU A 393 -0.32 11.75 -22.92
N VAL A 394 -0.89 11.77 -21.70
CA VAL A 394 -2.07 10.97 -21.35
C VAL A 394 -3.24 11.79 -20.79
N VAL A 395 -3.01 13.06 -20.49
CA VAL A 395 -4.05 14.03 -20.07
C VAL A 395 -4.21 15.05 -21.19
N PRO A 396 -5.29 14.98 -21.99
CA PRO A 396 -5.50 15.91 -23.10
C PRO A 396 -5.51 17.37 -22.64
N ASP A 397 -4.85 18.23 -23.43
CA ASP A 397 -4.81 19.68 -23.28
C ASP A 397 -4.35 20.13 -21.88
N LEU A 398 -3.47 19.33 -21.25
CA LEU A 398 -3.06 19.53 -19.85
C LEU A 398 -2.58 20.96 -19.61
N GLN A 399 -1.70 21.49 -20.46
CA GLN A 399 -1.10 22.81 -20.26
C GLN A 399 -2.13 23.94 -20.36
N GLU A 400 -3.09 23.82 -21.27
CA GLU A 400 -4.15 24.82 -21.48
C GLU A 400 -5.22 24.77 -20.38
N ARG A 401 -5.44 23.59 -19.83
CA ARG A 401 -6.45 23.33 -18.79
C ARG A 401 -5.93 23.55 -17.37
N LEU A 402 -4.63 23.58 -17.16
CA LEU A 402 -4.02 23.65 -15.82
C LEU A 402 -4.31 25.01 -15.16
N LEU A 403 -5.01 24.98 -14.04
CA LEU A 403 -5.25 26.14 -13.18
C LEU A 403 -4.11 26.34 -12.19
N TRP A 404 -3.79 25.27 -11.49
CA TRP A 404 -2.66 25.19 -10.57
C TRP A 404 -2.24 23.72 -10.35
N HIS A 405 -1.05 23.54 -9.85
CA HIS A 405 -0.61 22.25 -9.33
C HIS A 405 0.02 22.42 -7.95
N GLU A 406 0.00 21.34 -7.19
CA GLU A 406 0.69 21.22 -5.90
C GLU A 406 1.63 20.04 -5.97
N VAL A 407 2.83 20.21 -5.41
CA VAL A 407 3.87 19.18 -5.38
C VAL A 407 3.90 18.56 -3.98
N ARG A 408 3.88 17.24 -3.91
CA ARG A 408 4.09 16.48 -2.69
C ARG A 408 5.30 15.58 -2.86
N THR A 409 6.35 15.90 -2.14
CA THR A 409 7.66 15.22 -2.15
C THR A 409 7.73 14.12 -1.09
N PRO A 410 8.79 13.30 -1.08
CA PRO A 410 9.07 12.40 0.05
C PRO A 410 9.22 13.12 1.41
N VAL A 411 9.63 14.39 1.43
CA VAL A 411 9.68 15.19 2.67
C VAL A 411 8.27 15.39 3.23
N ASP A 412 7.33 15.79 2.37
CA ASP A 412 5.92 15.99 2.76
C ASP A 412 5.26 14.66 3.20
N VAL A 413 5.68 13.54 2.59
CA VAL A 413 5.24 12.21 3.04
C VAL A 413 5.76 11.90 4.44
N ALA A 414 7.05 12.18 4.73
CA ALA A 414 7.65 11.99 6.05
C ALA A 414 6.94 12.84 7.11
N GLU A 415 6.69 14.11 6.82
CA GLU A 415 6.00 15.02 7.75
C GLU A 415 4.58 14.54 8.07
N ALA A 416 3.83 14.18 7.04
CA ALA A 416 2.43 13.78 7.21
C ALA A 416 2.27 12.40 7.88
N THR A 417 3.15 11.44 7.58
CA THR A 417 2.98 10.05 8.04
C THR A 417 3.94 9.66 9.15
N GLY A 418 5.04 10.41 9.31
CA GLY A 418 6.16 10.06 10.15
C GLY A 418 7.01 8.90 9.60
N ALA A 419 6.75 8.39 8.42
CA ALA A 419 7.59 7.35 7.84
C ALA A 419 9.02 7.87 7.61
N VAL A 420 10.02 7.12 8.06
CA VAL A 420 11.42 7.51 7.94
C VAL A 420 11.77 7.81 6.49
N ALA A 421 12.30 9.00 6.24
CA ALA A 421 12.68 9.49 4.91
C ALA A 421 11.50 9.54 3.89
N GLY A 422 10.26 9.56 4.35
CA GLY A 422 9.07 9.48 3.50
C GLY A 422 8.91 8.15 2.77
N SER A 423 9.53 7.10 3.26
CA SER A 423 9.46 5.78 2.63
C SER A 423 8.04 5.19 2.73
N VAL A 424 7.67 4.43 1.69
CA VAL A 424 6.38 3.73 1.59
C VAL A 424 6.64 2.23 1.75
N PRO A 425 5.97 1.56 2.69
CA PRO A 425 6.17 0.13 2.90
C PRO A 425 5.62 -0.68 1.72
N LEU A 426 6.35 -1.71 1.34
CA LEU A 426 5.99 -2.65 0.28
C LEU A 426 5.14 -3.81 0.85
N PRO A 427 4.31 -4.48 0.05
CA PRO A 427 3.70 -5.74 0.46
C PRO A 427 4.78 -6.80 0.71
N ALA A 428 4.61 -7.65 1.72
CA ALA A 428 5.47 -8.79 1.94
C ALA A 428 5.29 -9.83 0.83
N LEU A 429 6.39 -10.44 0.42
CA LEU A 429 6.40 -11.51 -0.60
C LEU A 429 7.25 -12.67 -0.13
N ALA A 430 6.84 -13.89 -0.52
CA ALA A 430 7.65 -15.08 -0.37
C ALA A 430 8.81 -15.09 -1.38
N GLY A 431 9.87 -15.82 -1.06
CA GLY A 431 11.07 -15.89 -1.89
C GLY A 431 12.15 -14.90 -1.49
N ALA A 432 13.13 -14.71 -2.35
CA ALA A 432 14.29 -13.86 -2.10
C ALA A 432 15.03 -14.16 -0.78
N GLY A 433 14.94 -15.40 -0.27
CA GLY A 433 15.54 -15.79 1.01
C GLY A 433 14.91 -15.08 2.23
N GLY A 434 13.63 -14.69 2.13
CA GLY A 434 12.90 -14.00 3.20
C GLY A 434 13.21 -12.51 3.33
N ARG A 435 14.00 -11.93 2.42
CA ARG A 435 14.38 -10.51 2.47
C ARG A 435 13.22 -9.52 2.26
N LEU A 436 12.09 -9.99 1.77
CA LEU A 436 10.88 -9.17 1.57
C LEU A 436 9.82 -9.41 2.68
N LEU A 437 10.21 -10.09 3.77
CA LEU A 437 9.37 -10.27 4.94
C LEU A 437 9.57 -9.12 5.92
N TYR A 438 8.49 -8.68 6.54
CA TYR A 438 8.49 -7.68 7.59
C TYR A 438 8.67 -8.31 8.98
N PRO A 439 9.00 -7.51 10.03
CA PRO A 439 9.00 -7.98 11.39
C PRO A 439 7.66 -8.62 11.78
N ALA A 440 7.72 -9.65 12.61
CA ALA A 440 6.53 -10.27 13.17
C ALA A 440 5.71 -9.28 14.00
N ASN A 441 4.39 -9.50 14.09
CA ASN A 441 3.52 -8.64 14.87
C ASN A 441 3.80 -8.72 16.39
N ALA A 442 4.22 -9.87 16.92
CA ALA A 442 4.73 -9.98 18.28
C ALA A 442 6.23 -9.68 18.29
N THR A 443 6.68 -8.82 19.22
CA THR A 443 8.09 -8.46 19.35
C THR A 443 8.81 -9.30 20.42
N ALA A 444 10.13 -9.16 20.51
CA ALA A 444 10.92 -9.77 21.57
C ALA A 444 10.61 -9.17 22.97
N LEU A 445 10.02 -7.97 23.04
CA LEU A 445 9.54 -7.37 24.28
C LEU A 445 8.09 -7.83 24.54
N PRO A 446 7.84 -8.71 25.51
CA PRO A 446 6.48 -9.14 25.83
C PRO A 446 5.53 -7.98 26.07
N GLY A 447 4.31 -8.06 25.53
CA GLY A 447 3.32 -6.99 25.61
C GLY A 447 3.48 -5.86 24.62
N LEU A 448 4.52 -5.87 23.76
CA LEU A 448 4.67 -4.95 22.63
C LEU A 448 4.37 -5.66 21.32
N TYR A 449 3.48 -5.08 20.53
CA TYR A 449 3.04 -5.59 19.23
C TYR A 449 3.23 -4.55 18.14
N LEU A 450 3.46 -4.99 16.90
CA LEU A 450 3.58 -4.13 15.72
C LEU A 450 2.35 -4.30 14.82
N ALA A 451 1.79 -3.18 14.37
CA ALA A 451 0.67 -3.14 13.44
C ALA A 451 0.96 -2.19 12.26
N GLY A 452 0.15 -2.27 11.21
CA GLY A 452 0.28 -1.39 10.05
C GLY A 452 1.32 -1.86 9.03
N GLY A 453 1.65 -0.99 8.07
CA GLY A 453 2.45 -1.36 6.91
C GLY A 453 3.93 -1.68 7.19
N TRP A 454 4.44 -1.38 8.38
CA TRP A 454 5.82 -1.63 8.79
C TRP A 454 5.99 -2.94 9.59
N ALA A 455 4.92 -3.70 9.71
CA ALA A 455 4.90 -5.01 10.32
C ALA A 455 4.34 -6.03 9.33
N HIS A 456 4.52 -7.33 9.60
CA HIS A 456 3.86 -8.39 8.85
C HIS A 456 2.32 -8.13 8.76
N PRO A 457 1.72 -8.19 7.57
CA PRO A 457 2.19 -8.65 6.27
C PRO A 457 2.75 -7.54 5.34
N GLY A 458 3.15 -6.40 5.85
CA GLY A 458 3.76 -5.32 5.08
C GLY A 458 2.78 -4.27 4.59
N GLY A 459 3.20 -3.51 3.55
CA GLY A 459 2.50 -2.35 3.04
C GLY A 459 1.33 -2.64 2.13
N GLY A 460 0.49 -1.61 1.96
CA GLY A 460 -0.77 -1.66 1.23
C GLY A 460 -1.98 -1.67 2.16
N LEU A 461 -3.08 -1.07 1.71
CA LEU A 461 -4.29 -0.95 2.53
C LEU A 461 -4.82 -2.31 3.05
N PRO A 462 -4.94 -3.36 2.22
CA PRO A 462 -5.38 -4.66 2.70
C PRO A 462 -4.45 -5.27 3.75
N HIS A 463 -3.15 -5.20 3.51
CA HIS A 463 -2.14 -5.73 4.41
C HIS A 463 -2.16 -5.01 5.76
N ALA A 464 -2.20 -3.66 5.73
CA ALA A 464 -2.33 -2.87 6.94
C ALA A 464 -3.62 -3.20 7.72
N GLY A 465 -4.75 -3.39 7.03
CA GLY A 465 -6.01 -3.79 7.64
C GLY A 465 -5.96 -5.20 8.28
N MET A 466 -5.24 -6.14 7.65
CA MET A 466 -5.05 -7.49 8.19
C MET A 466 -4.22 -7.52 9.48
N THR A 467 -3.28 -6.59 9.67
CA THR A 467 -2.56 -6.50 10.95
C THR A 467 -3.51 -6.37 12.14
N GLY A 468 -4.68 -5.76 11.92
CA GLY A 468 -5.72 -5.66 12.95
C GLY A 468 -6.24 -7.01 13.42
N ALA A 469 -6.43 -7.96 12.51
CA ALA A 469 -6.83 -9.33 12.86
C ALA A 469 -5.70 -10.09 13.55
N LEU A 470 -4.48 -9.97 13.02
CA LEU A 470 -3.31 -10.68 13.53
C LEU A 470 -2.94 -10.23 14.94
N VAL A 471 -2.85 -8.92 15.17
CA VAL A 471 -2.49 -8.37 16.50
C VAL A 471 -3.60 -8.62 17.52
N ALA A 472 -4.86 -8.43 17.14
CA ALA A 472 -5.97 -8.73 18.05
C ALA A 472 -5.99 -10.21 18.45
N GLY A 473 -5.82 -11.12 17.49
CA GLY A 473 -5.72 -12.56 17.79
C GLY A 473 -4.55 -12.90 18.73
N LEU A 474 -3.37 -12.35 18.48
CA LEU A 474 -2.19 -12.54 19.34
C LEU A 474 -2.40 -12.03 20.77
N ILE A 475 -3.11 -10.92 20.96
CA ILE A 475 -3.38 -10.35 22.30
C ILE A 475 -4.47 -11.16 23.02
N VAL A 476 -5.52 -11.61 22.31
CA VAL A 476 -6.71 -12.28 22.88
C VAL A 476 -6.44 -13.77 23.11
N GLU A 477 -5.86 -14.45 22.13
CA GLU A 477 -5.67 -15.91 22.13
C GLU A 477 -4.25 -16.32 22.51
N GLY A 478 -3.30 -15.35 22.51
CA GLY A 478 -1.91 -15.59 22.86
C GLY A 478 -1.06 -16.10 21.70
N ALA A 479 0.13 -16.61 22.03
CA ALA A 479 1.14 -17.06 21.07
C ALA A 479 0.69 -18.25 20.20
N ASP A 480 -0.36 -18.96 20.63
CA ASP A 480 -0.92 -20.11 19.90
C ASP A 480 -1.92 -19.73 18.82
N PHE A 481 -2.26 -18.43 18.67
CA PHE A 481 -3.12 -17.95 17.60
C PHE A 481 -2.60 -18.35 16.22
N ARG A 482 -3.45 -18.91 15.38
CA ARG A 482 -3.11 -19.51 14.07
C ARG A 482 -3.73 -18.76 12.88
N GLY A 483 -4.22 -17.55 13.12
CA GLY A 483 -4.88 -16.76 12.09
C GLY A 483 -6.40 -16.84 12.15
N SER A 484 -7.06 -15.97 11.37
CA SER A 484 -8.53 -15.98 11.24
C SER A 484 -8.97 -17.26 10.50
N GLN A 485 -9.91 -17.99 11.09
CA GLN A 485 -10.61 -19.10 10.45
C GLN A 485 -11.86 -18.62 9.72
#